data_9da5f4e3f70bed4b243c86be5ace560f
#
_entry.id   9da5f4e3f70bed4b243c86be5ace560f
#
_cell.length_a   1.000
_cell.length_b   1.000
_cell.length_c   1.000
_cell.angle_alpha   90.00
_cell.angle_beta   90.00
_cell.angle_gamma   90.00
#
_symmetry.space_group_name_H-M   'P 1'
#
loop_
_entity.id
_entity.type
_entity.pdbx_description
1 polymer ?
#
loop_
_entity_poly.entity_id
_entity_poly.type
_entity_poly.pdbx_seq_one_letter_code
_entity_poly.pdbx_strand_id
1 'polypeptide(L)'
;MRSQTDFFNLKCKIGEEPRITTLQMKHGNSFFDFGFSEESDGTRRVFDLLDILLAKDDDVLFVIDELERSLHPILTRRFLELFNEKMKKQRMQLLFTTHEDAIMRQELFRRDEIWFVERNAMNKSVIYSLDRFKQRYDKKLAKAYMEGRYGAIPVFSSMTAF
;
A
#
# COMPACT_ATOMS: atom_id res chain seq x y z
N MET A 1 -8.36 -23.36 -4.66
CA MET A 1 -9.21 -23.12 -3.48
C MET A 1 -8.28 -22.63 -2.37
N ARG A 2 -8.12 -21.32 -2.20
CA ARG A 2 -7.38 -20.73 -1.05
C ARG A 2 -8.43 -20.30 -0.04
N SER A 3 -8.38 -20.88 1.15
CA SER A 3 -9.22 -20.47 2.27
C SER A 3 -8.88 -19.05 2.65
N GLN A 4 -9.83 -18.16 2.47
CA GLN A 4 -9.81 -16.83 3.07
C GLN A 4 -9.95 -17.03 4.59
N THR A 5 -8.91 -16.73 5.32
CA THR A 5 -8.95 -16.73 6.79
C THR A 5 -9.38 -15.33 7.21
N ASP A 6 -10.65 -15.18 7.52
CA ASP A 6 -11.17 -13.98 8.17
C ASP A 6 -10.60 -13.92 9.58
N PHE A 7 -9.65 -13.02 9.81
CA PHE A 7 -9.10 -12.76 11.12
C PHE A 7 -10.07 -11.88 11.93
N PHE A 8 -11.09 -12.48 12.50
CA PHE A 8 -11.83 -11.85 13.58
C PHE A 8 -11.19 -12.24 14.91
N ASN A 9 -10.52 -11.29 15.58
CA ASN A 9 -10.08 -11.46 16.95
C ASN A 9 -11.30 -11.33 17.88
N LEU A 10 -11.98 -12.44 18.14
CA LEU A 10 -13.03 -12.53 19.16
C LEU A 10 -12.34 -12.54 20.54
N LYS A 11 -12.32 -11.38 21.21
CA LYS A 11 -11.96 -11.32 22.63
C LYS A 11 -13.23 -11.58 23.48
N CYS A 12 -13.44 -12.81 23.88
CA CYS A 12 -14.47 -13.16 24.87
C CYS A 12 -13.89 -13.09 26.28
N LYS A 13 -14.53 -12.34 27.17
CA LYS A 13 -14.28 -12.47 28.61
C LYS A 13 -15.03 -13.70 29.14
N ILE A 14 -14.41 -14.44 30.05
CA ILE A 14 -15.02 -15.62 30.68
C ILE A 14 -16.30 -15.15 31.40
N GLY A 15 -17.46 -15.69 31.00
CA GLY A 15 -18.77 -15.38 31.62
C GLY A 15 -19.68 -14.46 30.81
N GLU A 16 -19.23 -13.95 29.64
CA GLU A 16 -20.10 -13.19 28.71
C GLU A 16 -20.49 -14.08 27.53
N GLU A 17 -21.75 -13.96 27.10
CA GLU A 17 -22.19 -14.62 25.86
C GLU A 17 -21.43 -14.06 24.65
N PRO A 18 -20.99 -14.90 23.72
CA PRO A 18 -20.27 -14.45 22.53
C PRO A 18 -21.20 -13.56 21.69
N ARG A 19 -20.83 -12.30 21.49
CA ARG A 19 -21.53 -11.38 20.58
C ARG A 19 -20.79 -11.35 19.25
N ILE A 20 -21.49 -11.69 18.18
CA ILE A 20 -21.01 -11.52 16.80
C ILE A 20 -21.44 -10.12 16.37
N THR A 21 -20.46 -9.25 16.11
CA THR A 21 -20.71 -7.94 15.53
C THR A 21 -20.43 -8.02 14.03
N THR A 22 -21.42 -7.78 13.21
CA THR A 22 -21.27 -7.68 11.75
C THR A 22 -21.29 -6.20 11.36
N LEU A 23 -20.41 -5.81 10.45
CA LEU A 23 -20.42 -4.51 9.84
C LEU A 23 -21.37 -4.53 8.65
N GLN A 24 -22.38 -3.65 8.68
CA GLN A 24 -23.28 -3.42 7.55
C GLN A 24 -23.05 -2.03 6.99
N MET A 25 -23.04 -1.91 5.68
CA MET A 25 -22.84 -0.65 4.99
C MET A 25 -24.11 -0.20 4.28
N LYS A 26 -24.44 1.07 4.46
CA LYS A 26 -25.58 1.70 3.80
C LYS A 26 -25.10 2.64 2.70
N HIS A 27 -25.47 2.37 1.47
CA HIS A 27 -25.16 3.21 0.32
C HIS A 27 -26.28 4.19 0.01
N GLY A 28 -26.06 5.48 0.34
CA GLY A 28 -27.01 6.56 0.08
C GLY A 28 -28.40 6.29 0.63
N ASN A 29 -29.42 6.33 -0.24
CA ASN A 29 -30.83 6.04 0.10
C ASN A 29 -31.22 4.58 -0.20
N SER A 30 -30.28 3.66 -0.23
CA SER A 30 -30.57 2.24 -0.45
C SER A 30 -31.48 1.70 0.63
N PHE A 31 -32.47 0.89 0.23
CA PHE A 31 -33.34 0.15 1.15
C PHE A 31 -32.69 -1.13 1.69
N PHE A 32 -31.52 -1.49 1.15
CA PHE A 32 -30.79 -2.70 1.51
C PHE A 32 -29.48 -2.32 2.20
N ASP A 33 -29.19 -3.00 3.29
CA ASP A 33 -27.90 -2.96 3.95
C ASP A 33 -27.03 -4.08 3.35
N PHE A 34 -25.80 -3.73 2.96
CA PHE A 34 -24.83 -4.67 2.40
C PHE A 34 -23.94 -5.20 3.52
N GLY A 35 -23.70 -6.50 3.53
CA GLY A 35 -22.66 -7.09 4.37
C GLY A 35 -21.27 -6.68 3.88
N PHE A 36 -20.30 -6.63 4.78
CA PHE A 36 -18.91 -6.26 4.42
C PHE A 36 -18.33 -7.16 3.31
N SER A 37 -18.70 -8.44 3.27
CA SER A 37 -18.30 -9.38 2.22
C SER A 37 -18.89 -9.09 0.84
N GLU A 38 -19.98 -8.32 0.78
CA GLU A 38 -20.66 -7.93 -0.46
C GLU A 38 -20.10 -6.62 -1.04
N GLU A 39 -19.23 -5.94 -0.28
CA GLU A 39 -18.57 -4.72 -0.72
C GLU A 39 -17.51 -4.99 -1.79
N SER A 40 -17.21 -3.94 -2.57
CA SER A 40 -16.14 -4.01 -3.57
C SER A 40 -14.79 -4.22 -2.90
N ASP A 41 -13.84 -4.82 -3.64
CA ASP A 41 -12.45 -4.99 -3.17
C ASP A 41 -11.83 -3.65 -2.77
N GLY A 42 -12.13 -2.58 -3.51
CA GLY A 42 -11.66 -1.23 -3.20
C GLY A 42 -12.20 -0.72 -1.86
N THR A 43 -13.49 -0.91 -1.61
CA THR A 43 -14.11 -0.53 -0.32
C THR A 43 -13.47 -1.31 0.82
N ARG A 44 -13.35 -2.62 0.69
CA ARG A 44 -12.70 -3.48 1.70
C ARG A 44 -11.26 -3.04 1.96
N ARG A 45 -10.50 -2.74 0.90
CA ARG A 45 -9.13 -2.26 1.03
C ARG A 45 -9.02 -0.93 1.77
N VAL A 46 -9.96 0.00 1.55
CA VAL A 46 -10.01 1.26 2.32
C VAL A 46 -10.19 0.98 3.80
N PHE A 47 -11.04 0.02 4.19
CA PHE A 47 -11.22 -0.35 5.60
C PHE A 47 -9.93 -0.92 6.21
N ASP A 48 -9.23 -1.82 5.51
CA ASP A 48 -7.95 -2.36 5.98
C ASP A 48 -6.94 -1.24 6.26
N LEU A 49 -6.88 -0.23 5.39
CA LEU A 49 -6.00 0.91 5.55
C LEU A 49 -6.44 1.88 6.66
N LEU A 50 -7.75 2.01 6.87
CA LEU A 50 -8.29 2.81 7.99
C LEU A 50 -7.91 2.21 9.34
N ASP A 51 -7.89 0.90 9.48
CA ASP A 51 -7.45 0.25 10.73
C ASP A 51 -6.01 0.63 11.09
N ILE A 52 -5.12 0.73 10.09
CA ILE A 52 -3.75 1.22 10.28
C ILE A 52 -3.74 2.68 10.77
N LEU A 53 -4.58 3.53 10.15
CA LEU A 53 -4.69 4.93 10.56
C LEU A 53 -5.33 5.11 11.95
N LEU A 54 -6.17 4.18 12.38
CA LEU A 54 -6.83 4.20 13.67
C LEU A 54 -6.03 3.47 14.77
N ALA A 55 -4.98 2.73 14.42
CA ALA A 55 -4.13 2.06 15.39
C ALA A 55 -3.59 3.05 16.43
N LYS A 56 -3.60 2.64 17.69
CA LYS A 56 -3.15 3.48 18.83
C LYS A 56 -1.80 3.01 19.38
N ASP A 57 -1.31 1.91 18.87
CA ASP A 57 -0.09 1.29 19.36
C ASP A 57 1.14 2.08 18.90
N ASP A 58 2.13 2.20 19.75
CA ASP A 58 3.47 2.71 19.43
C ASP A 58 4.44 1.56 19.13
N ASP A 59 5.53 1.87 18.43
CA ASP A 59 6.57 0.91 18.04
C ASP A 59 6.06 -0.24 17.13
N VAL A 60 5.19 0.09 16.19
CA VAL A 60 4.59 -0.87 15.26
C VAL A 60 5.15 -0.69 13.85
N LEU A 61 5.49 -1.80 13.20
CA LEU A 61 5.81 -1.89 11.78
C LEU A 61 4.64 -2.52 11.02
N PHE A 62 4.06 -1.81 10.09
CA PHE A 62 3.11 -2.34 9.11
C PHE A 62 3.85 -2.74 7.85
N VAL A 63 3.55 -3.93 7.33
CA VAL A 63 4.10 -4.43 6.06
C VAL A 63 2.95 -4.70 5.11
N ILE A 64 2.95 -4.02 3.96
CA ILE A 64 1.88 -4.11 2.98
C ILE A 64 2.46 -4.44 1.61
N ASP A 65 1.99 -5.52 1.02
CA ASP A 65 2.29 -5.84 -0.37
C ASP A 65 1.23 -5.24 -1.30
N GLU A 66 1.69 -4.62 -2.41
CA GLU A 66 0.83 -3.93 -3.37
C GLU A 66 -0.14 -2.94 -2.68
N LEU A 67 0.41 -1.87 -2.12
CA LEU A 67 -0.37 -0.88 -1.36
C LEU A 67 -1.57 -0.34 -2.16
N GLU A 68 -1.38 -0.08 -3.44
CA GLU A 68 -2.37 0.47 -4.37
C GLU A 68 -3.44 -0.54 -4.82
N ARG A 69 -3.29 -1.82 -4.49
CA ARG A 69 -4.19 -2.87 -4.97
C ARG A 69 -5.65 -2.52 -4.74
N SER A 70 -6.44 -2.56 -5.80
CA SER A 70 -7.88 -2.22 -5.83
C SER A 70 -8.21 -0.78 -5.43
N LEU A 71 -7.23 0.12 -5.35
CA LEU A 71 -7.43 1.53 -5.00
C LEU A 71 -7.20 2.44 -6.21
N HIS A 72 -7.89 3.57 -6.19
CA HIS A 72 -7.56 4.67 -7.08
C HIS A 72 -6.29 5.39 -6.58
N PRO A 73 -5.34 5.80 -7.46
CA PRO A 73 -4.08 6.45 -7.07
C PRO A 73 -4.22 7.63 -6.09
N ILE A 74 -5.31 8.38 -6.22
CA ILE A 74 -5.63 9.49 -5.30
C ILE A 74 -5.83 8.98 -3.86
N LEU A 75 -6.49 7.82 -3.68
CA LEU A 75 -6.74 7.24 -2.35
C LEU A 75 -5.45 6.71 -1.74
N THR A 76 -4.62 6.01 -2.51
CA THR A 76 -3.29 5.56 -2.09
C THR A 76 -2.44 6.72 -1.60
N ARG A 77 -2.38 7.79 -2.40
CA ARG A 77 -1.66 9.01 -2.02
C ARG A 77 -2.22 9.61 -0.73
N ARG A 78 -3.55 9.74 -0.62
CA ARG A 78 -4.18 10.34 0.56
C ARG A 78 -3.93 9.52 1.82
N PHE A 79 -3.95 8.21 1.72
CA PHE A 79 -3.57 7.33 2.82
C PHE A 79 -2.14 7.61 3.29
N LEU A 80 -1.17 7.69 2.38
CA LEU A 80 0.23 7.98 2.70
C LEU A 80 0.41 9.35 3.35
N GLU A 81 -0.29 10.38 2.86
CA GLU A 81 -0.29 11.71 3.48
C GLU A 81 -0.77 11.63 4.94
N LEU A 82 -1.90 10.96 5.19
CA LEU A 82 -2.48 10.79 6.52
C LEU A 82 -1.57 9.94 7.44
N PHE A 83 -0.97 8.89 6.90
CA PHE A 83 -0.03 8.06 7.64
C PHE A 83 1.21 8.87 8.06
N ASN A 84 1.78 9.65 7.15
CA ASN A 84 2.92 10.53 7.45
C ASN A 84 2.59 11.57 8.53
N GLU A 85 1.38 12.14 8.52
CA GLU A 85 0.91 13.04 9.58
C GLU A 85 0.80 12.33 10.94
N LYS A 86 0.33 11.09 10.93
CA LYS A 86 0.22 10.27 12.14
C LYS A 86 1.60 9.91 12.72
N MET A 87 2.57 9.56 11.88
CA MET A 87 3.95 9.24 12.30
C MET A 87 4.65 10.39 13.02
N LYS A 88 4.25 11.64 12.80
CA LYS A 88 4.77 12.78 13.56
C LYS A 88 4.44 12.72 15.06
N LYS A 89 3.45 11.93 15.44
CA LYS A 89 2.93 11.84 16.81
C LYS A 89 3.12 10.47 17.45
N GLN A 90 3.37 9.45 16.65
CA GLN A 90 3.50 8.05 17.10
C GLN A 90 4.71 7.40 16.42
N ARG A 91 5.34 6.47 17.12
CA ARG A 91 6.46 5.68 16.57
C ARG A 91 5.94 4.50 15.78
N MET A 92 5.61 4.76 14.52
CA MET A 92 5.08 3.77 13.59
C MET A 92 5.95 3.74 12.35
N GLN A 93 6.05 2.59 11.70
CA GLN A 93 6.72 2.42 10.43
C GLN A 93 5.80 1.74 9.43
N LEU A 94 5.93 2.09 8.16
CA LEU A 94 5.23 1.45 7.06
C LEU A 94 6.25 1.01 6.02
N LEU A 95 6.33 -0.29 5.77
CA LEU A 95 7.05 -0.88 4.66
C LEU A 95 6.04 -1.39 3.65
N PHE A 96 6.13 -0.95 2.40
CA PHE A 96 5.20 -1.43 1.39
C PHE A 96 5.88 -1.59 0.03
N THR A 97 5.29 -2.46 -0.80
CA THR A 97 5.61 -2.54 -2.22
C THR A 97 4.54 -1.84 -3.04
N THR A 98 4.90 -1.37 -4.24
CA THR A 98 3.98 -0.70 -5.13
C THR A 98 4.47 -0.75 -6.58
N HIS A 99 3.54 -0.75 -7.52
CA HIS A 99 3.77 -0.53 -8.94
C HIS A 99 3.30 0.87 -9.40
N GLU A 100 2.81 1.69 -8.47
CA GLU A 100 2.25 3.02 -8.74
C GLU A 100 3.35 4.10 -8.70
N ASP A 101 3.80 4.53 -9.87
CA ASP A 101 4.83 5.56 -10.00
C ASP A 101 4.35 6.96 -9.60
N ALA A 102 3.03 7.21 -9.65
CA ALA A 102 2.44 8.51 -9.30
C ALA A 102 2.65 8.91 -7.83
N ILE A 103 2.90 7.93 -6.94
CA ILE A 103 3.23 8.18 -5.53
C ILE A 103 4.72 8.46 -5.30
N MET A 104 5.57 8.25 -6.29
CA MET A 104 7.02 8.51 -6.20
C MET A 104 7.29 10.02 -6.22
N ARG A 105 7.07 10.66 -5.07
CA ARG A 105 7.16 12.11 -4.88
C ARG A 105 7.98 12.45 -3.65
N GLN A 106 8.79 13.49 -3.74
CA GLN A 106 9.63 13.96 -2.63
C GLN A 106 8.81 14.59 -1.48
N GLU A 107 7.59 15.01 -1.76
CA GLU A 107 6.67 15.48 -0.72
C GLU A 107 6.18 14.35 0.19
N LEU A 108 6.21 13.09 -0.30
CA LEU A 108 5.80 11.91 0.45
C LEU A 108 6.97 11.15 1.05
N PHE A 109 8.09 11.08 0.35
CA PHE A 109 9.23 10.23 0.71
C PHE A 109 10.55 10.94 0.53
N ARG A 110 11.50 10.66 1.42
CA ARG A 110 12.91 10.97 1.23
C ARG A 110 13.51 9.99 0.22
N ARG A 111 14.65 10.35 -0.36
CA ARG A 111 15.34 9.51 -1.35
C ARG A 111 15.81 8.18 -0.76
N ASP A 112 16.25 8.18 0.48
CA ASP A 112 16.70 7.00 1.20
C ASP A 112 15.54 6.05 1.59
N GLU A 113 14.30 6.51 1.52
CA GLU A 113 13.10 5.72 1.75
C GLU A 113 12.58 5.01 0.48
N ILE A 114 13.06 5.39 -0.70
CA ILE A 114 12.64 4.80 -1.97
C ILE A 114 13.67 3.76 -2.41
N TRP A 115 13.21 2.53 -2.60
CA TRP A 115 14.03 1.40 -2.98
C TRP A 115 13.49 0.75 -4.25
N PHE A 116 14.40 0.34 -5.12
CA PHE A 116 14.09 -0.37 -6.35
C PHE A 116 14.48 -1.83 -6.21
N VAL A 117 13.66 -2.70 -6.80
CA VAL A 117 13.92 -4.13 -6.92
C VAL A 117 13.93 -4.49 -8.39
N GLU A 118 15.01 -5.06 -8.88
CA GLU A 118 15.08 -5.52 -10.27
C GLU A 118 15.73 -6.90 -10.36
N ARG A 119 15.53 -7.55 -11.49
CA ARG A 119 16.19 -8.80 -11.81
C ARG A 119 17.39 -8.50 -12.70
N ASN A 120 18.61 -8.91 -12.28
CA ASN A 120 19.81 -8.73 -13.07
C ASN A 120 19.93 -9.79 -14.19
N ALA A 121 20.96 -9.64 -15.03
CA ALA A 121 21.25 -10.55 -16.15
C ALA A 121 21.49 -12.02 -15.72
N MET A 122 21.81 -12.27 -14.45
CA MET A 122 21.98 -13.61 -13.88
C MET A 122 20.69 -14.13 -13.22
N ASN A 123 19.54 -13.52 -13.49
CA ASN A 123 18.24 -13.84 -12.88
C ASN A 123 18.19 -13.73 -11.35
N LYS A 124 19.07 -12.94 -10.74
CA LYS A 124 19.07 -12.66 -9.31
C LYS A 124 18.35 -11.34 -9.04
N SER A 125 17.53 -11.31 -7.99
CA SER A 125 16.95 -10.05 -7.53
C SER A 125 18.03 -9.20 -6.85
N VAL A 126 18.07 -7.93 -7.20
CA VAL A 126 18.91 -6.90 -6.59
C VAL A 126 18.02 -5.79 -6.06
N ILE A 127 18.41 -5.26 -4.90
CA ILE A 127 17.73 -4.15 -4.26
C ILE A 127 18.70 -2.99 -4.07
N TYR A 128 18.27 -1.76 -4.36
CA TYR A 128 19.07 -0.56 -4.17
C TYR A 128 18.20 0.67 -3.93
N SER A 129 18.75 1.62 -3.18
CA SER A 129 18.05 2.87 -2.85
C SER A 129 18.20 3.90 -3.98
N LEU A 130 17.20 4.75 -4.13
CA LEU A 130 17.24 5.94 -4.98
C LEU A 130 18.40 6.87 -4.60
N ASP A 131 18.83 6.87 -3.35
CA ASP A 131 19.94 7.71 -2.86
C ASP A 131 21.31 7.36 -3.52
N ARG A 132 21.43 6.15 -4.09
CA ARG A 132 22.59 5.75 -4.89
C ARG A 132 22.84 6.66 -6.11
N PHE A 133 21.79 7.32 -6.62
CA PHE A 133 21.85 8.16 -7.81
C PHE A 133 22.07 9.62 -7.40
N LYS A 134 23.24 10.17 -7.67
CA LYS A 134 23.67 11.53 -7.26
C LYS A 134 22.93 12.69 -7.96
N GLN A 135 22.13 12.41 -8.98
CA GLN A 135 21.46 13.45 -9.76
C GLN A 135 20.28 14.05 -9.00
N ARG A 136 20.30 15.36 -8.82
CA ARG A 136 19.17 16.12 -8.27
C ARG A 136 18.14 16.37 -9.37
N TYR A 137 17.17 15.50 -9.46
CA TYR A 137 15.98 15.70 -10.30
C TYR A 137 14.77 16.01 -9.41
N ASP A 138 14.76 17.19 -8.82
CA ASP A 138 13.87 17.54 -7.71
C ASP A 138 12.37 17.64 -8.07
N LYS A 139 11.99 17.64 -9.36
CA LYS A 139 10.59 17.91 -9.74
C LYS A 139 9.89 16.85 -10.60
N LYS A 140 10.58 15.79 -11.02
CA LYS A 140 9.99 14.80 -11.95
C LYS A 140 10.50 13.39 -11.68
N LEU A 141 10.49 12.95 -10.41
CA LEU A 141 11.06 11.67 -10.02
C LEU A 141 10.38 10.49 -10.74
N ALA A 142 9.04 10.46 -10.74
CA ALA A 142 8.25 9.48 -11.48
C ALA A 142 8.59 9.47 -12.98
N LYS A 143 8.73 10.66 -13.61
CA LYS A 143 9.11 10.74 -15.02
C LYS A 143 10.51 10.17 -15.27
N ALA A 144 11.49 10.49 -14.43
CA ALA A 144 12.84 9.98 -14.57
C ALA A 144 12.90 8.44 -14.38
N TYR A 145 12.06 7.89 -13.50
CA TYR A 145 11.89 6.46 -13.35
C TYR A 145 11.31 5.83 -14.62
N MET A 146 10.23 6.36 -15.16
CA MET A 146 9.62 5.88 -16.40
C MET A 146 10.54 6.00 -17.63
N GLU A 147 11.49 6.96 -17.61
CA GLU A 147 12.56 7.07 -18.61
C GLU A 147 13.70 6.05 -18.39
N GLY A 148 13.61 5.17 -17.39
CA GLY A 148 14.61 4.13 -17.08
C GLY A 148 15.89 4.63 -16.43
N ARG A 149 15.93 5.88 -15.95
CA ARG A 149 17.16 6.48 -15.39
C ARG A 149 17.64 5.82 -14.09
N TYR A 150 16.73 5.14 -13.41
CA TYR A 150 17.01 4.44 -12.15
C TYR A 150 17.03 2.92 -12.30
N GLY A 151 16.82 2.37 -13.51
CA GLY A 151 16.60 0.93 -13.70
C GLY A 151 15.22 0.50 -13.20
N ALA A 152 15.10 -0.78 -12.88
CA ALA A 152 13.89 -1.41 -12.32
C ALA A 152 12.60 -1.18 -13.15
N ILE A 153 12.74 -0.98 -14.46
CA ILE A 153 11.62 -0.95 -15.41
C ILE A 153 11.62 -2.22 -16.25
N PRO A 154 10.44 -2.73 -16.67
CA PRO A 154 10.37 -3.85 -17.58
C PRO A 154 11.06 -3.52 -18.91
N VAL A 155 12.06 -4.32 -19.29
CA VAL A 155 12.71 -4.21 -20.59
C VAL A 155 12.02 -5.19 -21.54
N PHE A 156 11.31 -4.67 -22.50
CA PHE A 156 10.78 -5.47 -23.61
C PHE A 156 11.90 -5.58 -24.65
N SER A 157 12.53 -6.77 -24.79
CA SER A 157 13.32 -7.04 -25.98
C SER A 157 12.36 -6.91 -27.18
N SER A 158 12.71 -6.06 -28.15
CA SER A 158 11.96 -5.97 -29.41
C SER A 158 11.78 -7.38 -29.95
N MET A 159 10.56 -7.91 -29.93
CA MET A 159 10.22 -9.05 -30.76
C MET A 159 10.43 -8.57 -32.19
N THR A 160 11.56 -8.95 -32.77
CA THR A 160 11.74 -8.87 -34.19
C THR A 160 10.61 -9.67 -34.83
N ALA A 161 9.85 -8.99 -35.64
CA ALA A 161 8.69 -9.48 -36.34
C ALA A 161 8.90 -10.87 -36.93
N PHE A 162 7.89 -11.72 -36.75
CA PHE A 162 7.68 -12.89 -37.58
C PHE A 162 7.29 -12.45 -38.99
#